data_28383b9af2050918661b16d42305c28a
#
_entry.id   28383b9af2050918661b16d42305c28a
#
_cell.length_a   1.000
_cell.length_b   1.000
_cell.length_c   1.000
_cell.angle_alpha   90.00
_cell.angle_beta   90.00
_cell.angle_gamma   90.00
#
_symmetry.space_group_name_H-M   'P 1'
#
loop_
_entity.id
_entity.type
_entity.pdbx_description
1 polymer ?
#
loop_
_entity_poly.entity_id
_entity_poly.type
_entity_poly.pdbx_seq_one_letter_code
_entity_poly.pdbx_strand_id
1 'polypeptide(L)'
;MIYTQHYESPLGGILLAADDTGLTGLWFEGQKYFARTLDAVHQEQETAVLSEARRWLDVYFGGKEPDFTPPLHPAGSAFQQEVWALLRRIPCGQTTTYGALARQLAAERGLSRMSAQAVGGAVGHNVISIIIPCHRVVGTNGSLTGYAGGIDKKAALLRLEMKMTR
;
A
#
# COMPACT_ATOMS: atom_id res chain seq x y z
N MET A 1 -16.04 15.77 1.00
CA MET A 1 -15.75 15.54 2.42
C MET A 1 -14.94 14.26 2.55
N ILE A 2 -13.93 14.27 3.40
CA ILE A 2 -13.12 13.10 3.73
C ILE A 2 -13.57 12.56 5.07
N TYR A 3 -13.76 11.24 5.14
CA TYR A 3 -14.17 10.55 6.35
C TYR A 3 -13.03 9.65 6.82
N THR A 4 -12.86 9.50 8.12
CA THR A 4 -11.79 8.71 8.72
C THR A 4 -12.32 7.71 9.73
N GLN A 5 -11.57 6.62 9.91
CA GLN A 5 -11.77 5.63 10.97
C GLN A 5 -10.44 5.09 11.42
N HIS A 6 -10.34 4.75 12.68
CA HIS A 6 -9.18 4.05 13.22
C HIS A 6 -9.41 2.54 13.20
N TYR A 7 -8.32 1.80 13.00
CA TYR A 7 -8.35 0.34 12.98
C TYR A 7 -7.17 -0.19 13.80
N GLU A 8 -7.44 -1.06 14.75
CA GLU A 8 -6.40 -1.69 15.55
C GLU A 8 -6.00 -3.01 14.91
N SER A 9 -4.76 -3.07 14.39
CA SER A 9 -4.21 -4.27 13.78
C SER A 9 -3.22 -4.96 14.72
N PRO A 10 -2.86 -6.23 14.45
CA PRO A 10 -1.78 -6.88 15.19
C PRO A 10 -0.43 -6.17 15.09
N LEU A 11 -0.26 -5.29 14.11
CA LEU A 11 0.97 -4.52 13.90
C LEU A 11 0.85 -3.08 14.41
N GLY A 12 -0.23 -2.75 15.11
CA GLY A 12 -0.46 -1.41 15.65
C GLY A 12 -1.63 -0.70 14.98
N GLY A 13 -1.87 0.53 15.41
CA GLY A 13 -2.99 1.33 14.92
C GLY A 13 -2.83 1.74 13.47
N ILE A 14 -3.95 1.81 12.77
CA ILE A 14 -4.04 2.24 11.37
C ILE A 14 -5.10 3.33 11.29
N LEU A 15 -4.79 4.38 10.53
CA LEU A 15 -5.78 5.39 10.15
C LEU A 15 -6.26 5.12 8.74
N LEU A 16 -7.57 4.99 8.57
CA LEU A 16 -8.24 4.84 7.28
C LEU A 16 -8.91 6.15 6.89
N ALA A 17 -8.83 6.51 5.63
CA ALA A 17 -9.50 7.69 5.09
C ALA A 17 -10.18 7.35 3.77
N ALA A 18 -11.34 7.95 3.52
CA ALA A 18 -12.10 7.75 2.29
C ALA A 18 -12.87 9.00 1.93
N ASP A 19 -13.07 9.20 0.64
CA ASP A 19 -14.04 10.16 0.12
C ASP A 19 -15.28 9.41 -0.42
N ASP A 20 -16.12 10.09 -1.21
CA ASP A 20 -17.31 9.47 -1.76
C ASP A 20 -17.00 8.48 -2.88
N THR A 21 -15.80 8.52 -3.45
CA THR A 21 -15.39 7.67 -4.57
C THR A 21 -14.72 6.37 -4.08
N GLY A 22 -13.87 6.48 -3.07
CA GLY A 22 -13.13 5.31 -2.59
C GLY A 22 -12.19 5.61 -1.45
N LEU A 23 -11.38 4.62 -1.10
CA LEU A 23 -10.39 4.73 -0.05
C LEU A 23 -9.26 5.65 -0.53
N THR A 24 -8.96 6.69 0.26
CA THR A 24 -7.93 7.67 -0.08
C THR A 24 -6.65 7.48 0.72
N GLY A 25 -6.71 6.78 1.84
CA GLY A 25 -5.55 6.57 2.68
C GLY A 25 -5.68 5.37 3.60
N LEU A 26 -4.55 4.73 3.83
CA LEU A 26 -4.37 3.68 4.84
C LEU A 26 -2.94 3.83 5.34
N TRP A 27 -2.77 4.32 6.56
CA TRP A 27 -1.45 4.59 7.12
C TRP A 27 -1.32 3.95 8.49
N PHE A 28 -0.16 3.33 8.74
CA PHE A 28 0.18 2.94 10.10
C PHE A 28 0.45 4.19 10.93
N GLU A 29 -0.05 4.22 12.15
CA GLU A 29 0.25 5.30 13.07
C GLU A 29 1.76 5.36 13.33
N GLY A 30 2.32 6.57 13.32
CA GLY A 30 3.74 6.79 13.51
C GLY A 30 4.62 6.54 12.29
N GLN A 31 4.05 6.13 11.15
CA GLN A 31 4.86 5.89 9.96
C GLN A 31 5.38 7.19 9.34
N LYS A 32 6.43 7.05 8.52
CA LYS A 32 6.92 8.14 7.68
C LYS A 32 5.81 8.58 6.72
N TYR A 33 5.65 9.88 6.55
CA TYR A 33 4.60 10.50 5.72
C TYR A 33 3.17 10.18 6.20
N PHE A 34 2.99 9.94 7.48
CA PHE A 34 1.67 9.63 8.06
C PHE A 34 0.64 10.69 7.68
N ALA A 35 -0.50 10.24 7.14
CA ALA A 35 -1.65 11.08 6.78
C ALA A 35 -1.29 12.29 5.90
N ARG A 36 -0.21 12.20 5.11
CA ARG A 36 0.32 13.31 4.33
C ARG A 36 -0.71 13.90 3.36
N THR A 37 -1.55 13.04 2.76
CA THR A 37 -2.54 13.46 1.78
C THR A 37 -3.93 13.67 2.40
N LEU A 38 -4.04 13.53 3.71
CA LEU A 38 -5.32 13.74 4.39
C LEU A 38 -5.64 15.23 4.43
N ASP A 39 -6.82 15.59 3.93
CA ASP A 39 -7.31 16.95 4.01
C ASP A 39 -7.43 17.37 5.49
N ALA A 40 -7.04 18.60 5.80
CA ALA A 40 -7.16 19.15 7.15
C ALA A 40 -8.62 19.16 7.62
N VAL A 41 -9.56 19.33 6.70
CA VAL A 41 -11.00 19.25 7.00
C VAL A 41 -11.48 17.84 6.70
N HIS A 42 -11.70 17.07 7.74
CA HIS A 42 -12.21 15.71 7.65
C HIS A 42 -13.06 15.40 8.88
N GLN A 43 -13.81 14.33 8.80
CA GLN A 43 -14.73 13.95 9.86
C GLN A 43 -14.58 12.47 10.18
N GLU A 44 -14.48 12.15 11.46
CA GLU A 44 -14.51 10.76 11.90
C GLU A 44 -15.94 10.24 11.79
N GLN A 45 -16.15 9.30 10.86
CA GLN A 45 -17.47 8.77 10.58
C GLN A 45 -17.31 7.48 9.76
N GLU A 46 -18.12 6.48 10.07
CA GLU A 46 -18.15 5.26 9.28
C GLU A 46 -18.87 5.50 7.96
N THR A 47 -18.32 4.92 6.89
CA THR A 47 -18.93 4.93 5.55
C THR A 47 -18.85 3.53 4.97
N ALA A 48 -19.58 3.28 3.88
CA ALA A 48 -19.55 1.96 3.23
C ALA A 48 -18.14 1.57 2.79
N VAL A 49 -17.37 2.53 2.23
CA VAL A 49 -15.99 2.28 1.81
C VAL A 49 -15.10 1.94 3.00
N LEU A 50 -15.21 2.68 4.10
CA LEU A 50 -14.41 2.43 5.30
C LEU A 50 -14.76 1.09 5.94
N SER A 51 -16.04 0.73 5.98
CA SER A 51 -16.47 -0.58 6.47
C SER A 51 -15.89 -1.71 5.62
N GLU A 52 -15.89 -1.55 4.30
CA GLU A 52 -15.32 -2.55 3.41
C GLU A 52 -13.81 -2.68 3.59
N ALA A 53 -13.11 -1.56 3.77
CA ALA A 53 -11.67 -1.58 4.06
C ALA A 53 -11.37 -2.28 5.38
N ARG A 54 -12.19 -2.07 6.41
CA ARG A 54 -12.03 -2.76 7.69
C ARG A 54 -12.24 -4.27 7.54
N ARG A 55 -13.26 -4.70 6.78
CA ARG A 55 -13.47 -6.12 6.50
C ARG A 55 -12.28 -6.73 5.73
N TRP A 56 -11.73 -5.97 4.79
CA TRP A 56 -10.54 -6.39 4.05
C TRP A 56 -9.38 -6.66 5.01
N LEU A 57 -9.15 -5.73 5.93
CA LEU A 57 -8.08 -5.87 6.93
C LEU A 57 -8.35 -7.05 7.89
N ASP A 58 -9.61 -7.25 8.29
CA ASP A 58 -9.96 -8.38 9.14
C ASP A 58 -9.64 -9.72 8.47
N VAL A 59 -9.96 -9.86 7.20
CA VAL A 59 -9.66 -11.08 6.43
C VAL A 59 -8.14 -11.24 6.29
N TYR A 60 -7.46 -10.16 5.91
CA TYR A 60 -6.01 -10.17 5.70
C TYR A 60 -5.25 -10.55 6.98
N PHE A 61 -5.50 -9.87 8.08
CA PHE A 61 -4.84 -10.17 9.35
C PHE A 61 -5.32 -11.48 9.97
N GLY A 62 -6.43 -11.99 9.51
CA GLY A 62 -6.89 -13.33 9.85
C GLY A 62 -6.14 -14.45 9.14
N GLY A 63 -5.23 -14.11 8.25
CA GLY A 63 -4.37 -15.10 7.57
C GLY A 63 -4.89 -15.56 6.22
N LYS A 64 -5.82 -14.84 5.63
CA LYS A 64 -6.35 -15.16 4.30
C LYS A 64 -6.14 -13.99 3.34
N GLU A 65 -5.88 -14.31 2.07
CA GLU A 65 -5.89 -13.30 1.02
C GLU A 65 -7.34 -12.88 0.77
N PRO A 66 -7.66 -11.59 0.94
CA PRO A 66 -9.02 -11.13 0.61
C PRO A 66 -9.34 -11.34 -0.87
N ASP A 67 -10.56 -11.80 -1.16
CA ASP A 67 -11.03 -12.03 -2.53
C ASP A 67 -11.80 -10.84 -3.10
N PHE A 68 -11.73 -9.70 -2.43
CA PHE A 68 -12.37 -8.46 -2.84
C PHE A 68 -11.41 -7.30 -2.56
N THR A 69 -11.64 -6.15 -3.19
CA THR A 69 -10.88 -4.93 -2.96
C THR A 69 -11.86 -3.78 -2.83
N PRO A 70 -11.79 -2.96 -1.77
CA PRO A 70 -12.62 -1.76 -1.73
C PRO A 70 -12.23 -0.82 -2.86
N PRO A 71 -13.14 0.07 -3.31
CA PRO A 71 -12.75 1.05 -4.32
C PRO A 71 -11.61 1.91 -3.78
N LEU A 72 -10.60 2.16 -4.61
CA LEU A 72 -9.41 2.91 -4.24
C LEU A 72 -9.40 4.25 -4.99
N HIS A 73 -9.07 5.31 -4.28
CA HIS A 73 -9.00 6.66 -4.85
C HIS A 73 -7.79 7.42 -4.27
N PRO A 74 -6.56 6.90 -4.46
CA PRO A 74 -5.37 7.54 -3.91
C PRO A 74 -5.03 8.82 -4.66
N ALA A 75 -4.62 9.86 -3.92
CA ALA A 75 -4.11 11.09 -4.51
C ALA A 75 -2.60 10.95 -4.76
N GLY A 76 -2.17 11.32 -5.94
CA GLY A 76 -0.76 11.28 -6.30
C GLY A 76 -0.54 11.73 -7.73
N SER A 77 0.72 11.94 -8.10
CA SER A 77 1.10 12.31 -9.46
C SER A 77 0.78 11.18 -10.43
N ALA A 78 0.77 11.49 -11.74
CA ALA A 78 0.55 10.49 -12.78
C ALA A 78 1.59 9.35 -12.66
N PHE A 79 2.85 9.69 -12.40
CA PHE A 79 3.92 8.70 -12.22
C PHE A 79 3.66 7.82 -10.99
N GLN A 80 3.30 8.41 -9.85
CA GLN A 80 2.97 7.65 -8.65
C GLN A 80 1.80 6.70 -8.90
N GLN A 81 0.74 7.17 -9.58
CA GLN A 81 -0.41 6.34 -9.90
C GLN A 81 -0.01 5.12 -10.75
N GLU A 82 0.88 5.32 -11.73
CA GLU A 82 1.36 4.21 -12.55
C GLU A 82 2.16 3.19 -11.73
N VAL A 83 3.04 3.67 -10.86
CA VAL A 83 3.82 2.77 -10.00
C VAL A 83 2.90 2.00 -9.06
N TRP A 84 1.94 2.68 -8.44
CA TRP A 84 1.00 2.03 -7.54
C TRP A 84 0.12 0.99 -8.26
N ALA A 85 -0.27 1.25 -9.51
CA ALA A 85 -1.00 0.27 -10.30
C ALA A 85 -0.16 -0.99 -10.56
N LEU A 86 1.14 -0.83 -10.82
CA LEU A 86 2.06 -1.96 -10.95
C LEU A 86 2.18 -2.76 -9.65
N LEU A 87 2.25 -2.07 -8.51
CA LEU A 87 2.33 -2.74 -7.21
C LEU A 87 1.14 -3.67 -6.99
N ARG A 88 -0.04 -3.25 -7.41
CA ARG A 88 -1.26 -4.05 -7.25
C ARG A 88 -1.24 -5.34 -8.07
N ARG A 89 -0.35 -5.46 -9.03
CA ARG A 89 -0.21 -6.66 -9.86
C ARG A 89 0.74 -7.69 -9.25
N ILE A 90 1.44 -7.36 -8.16
CA ILE A 90 2.32 -8.29 -7.47
C ILE A 90 1.46 -9.25 -6.64
N PRO A 91 1.48 -10.57 -6.92
CA PRO A 91 0.64 -11.50 -6.18
C PRO A 91 1.01 -11.59 -4.71
N CYS A 92 0.02 -11.88 -3.88
CA CYS A 92 0.24 -12.16 -2.47
C CYS A 92 1.22 -13.34 -2.31
N GLY A 93 2.17 -13.20 -1.39
CA GLY A 93 3.20 -14.22 -1.16
C GLY A 93 4.39 -14.11 -2.10
N GLN A 94 4.40 -13.14 -3.01
CA GLN A 94 5.51 -12.91 -3.93
C GLN A 94 6.14 -11.54 -3.68
N THR A 95 7.39 -11.39 -4.13
CA THR A 95 8.13 -10.14 -4.03
C THR A 95 8.72 -9.78 -5.39
N THR A 96 9.05 -8.50 -5.55
CA THR A 96 9.79 -8.00 -6.70
C THR A 96 10.84 -7.02 -6.20
N THR A 97 11.67 -6.52 -7.10
CA THR A 97 12.70 -5.54 -6.75
C THR A 97 12.39 -4.19 -7.40
N TYR A 98 12.99 -3.13 -6.87
CA TYR A 98 12.85 -1.78 -7.46
C TYR A 98 13.36 -1.76 -8.90
N GLY A 99 14.46 -2.47 -9.18
CA GLY A 99 15.00 -2.57 -10.54
C GLY A 99 14.08 -3.30 -11.50
N ALA A 100 13.43 -4.38 -11.03
CA ALA A 100 12.47 -5.13 -11.86
C ALA A 100 11.25 -4.25 -12.19
N LEU A 101 10.73 -3.51 -11.22
CA LEU A 101 9.63 -2.57 -11.45
C LEU A 101 10.02 -1.49 -12.44
N ALA A 102 11.23 -0.94 -12.30
CA ALA A 102 11.72 0.10 -13.19
C ALA A 102 11.82 -0.42 -14.63
N ARG A 103 12.32 -1.64 -14.81
CA ARG A 103 12.41 -2.26 -16.15
C ARG A 103 11.03 -2.49 -16.74
N GLN A 104 10.10 -2.97 -15.93
CA GLN A 104 8.73 -3.22 -16.39
C GLN A 104 8.04 -1.91 -16.81
N LEU A 105 8.19 -0.85 -16.01
CA LEU A 105 7.59 0.44 -16.32
C LEU A 105 8.21 1.05 -17.58
N ALA A 106 9.53 0.94 -17.72
CA ALA A 106 10.23 1.40 -18.93
C ALA A 106 9.69 0.67 -20.17
N ALA A 107 9.53 -0.64 -20.12
CA ALA A 107 9.00 -1.43 -21.22
C ALA A 107 7.57 -1.00 -21.58
N GLU A 108 6.72 -0.79 -20.59
CA GLU A 108 5.32 -0.39 -20.81
C GLU A 108 5.22 1.02 -21.40
N ARG A 109 6.20 1.89 -21.13
CA ARG A 109 6.26 3.25 -21.67
C ARG A 109 7.03 3.34 -22.97
N GLY A 110 7.63 2.25 -23.45
CA GLY A 110 8.48 2.27 -24.63
C GLY A 110 9.81 3.00 -24.41
N LEU A 111 10.29 3.04 -23.18
CA LEU A 111 11.56 3.66 -22.84
C LEU A 111 12.68 2.63 -22.75
N SER A 112 13.92 3.03 -23.04
CA SER A 112 15.07 2.14 -22.93
C SER A 112 15.41 1.84 -21.47
N ARG A 113 15.10 2.75 -20.55
CA ARG A 113 15.32 2.55 -19.13
C ARG A 113 14.53 3.54 -18.28
N MET A 114 14.39 3.20 -17.01
CA MET A 114 13.72 4.00 -16.00
C MET A 114 14.56 3.98 -14.72
N SER A 115 14.61 5.10 -14.01
CA SER A 115 15.36 5.18 -12.75
C SER A 115 14.72 4.32 -11.66
N ALA A 116 15.46 3.36 -11.12
CA ALA A 116 15.02 2.59 -9.97
C ALA A 116 14.83 3.48 -8.74
N GLN A 117 15.62 4.55 -8.61
CA GLN A 117 15.48 5.50 -7.52
C GLN A 117 14.16 6.28 -7.61
N ALA A 118 13.76 6.70 -8.82
CA ALA A 118 12.48 7.38 -9.02
C ALA A 118 11.30 6.46 -8.69
N VAL A 119 11.38 5.20 -9.12
CA VAL A 119 10.37 4.18 -8.78
C VAL A 119 10.33 3.96 -7.26
N GLY A 120 11.49 3.84 -6.63
CA GLY A 120 11.59 3.68 -5.17
C GLY A 120 10.95 4.84 -4.42
N GLY A 121 11.11 6.07 -4.91
CA GLY A 121 10.46 7.24 -4.33
C GLY A 121 8.94 7.13 -4.38
N ALA A 122 8.41 6.73 -5.53
CA ALA A 122 6.96 6.54 -5.70
C ALA A 122 6.43 5.41 -4.82
N VAL A 123 7.16 4.29 -4.71
CA VAL A 123 6.81 3.18 -3.82
C VAL A 123 6.76 3.66 -2.37
N GLY A 124 7.76 4.44 -1.95
CA GLY A 124 7.86 4.94 -0.57
C GLY A 124 6.78 5.95 -0.19
N HIS A 125 6.17 6.60 -1.16
CA HIS A 125 5.10 7.58 -0.94
C HIS A 125 3.69 6.98 -1.11
N ASN A 126 3.58 5.66 -1.18
CA ASN A 126 2.28 4.98 -1.24
C ASN A 126 1.38 5.45 -0.10
N VAL A 127 0.17 5.87 -0.44
CA VAL A 127 -0.79 6.42 0.52
C VAL A 127 -1.79 5.38 1.04
N ILE A 128 -1.80 4.18 0.46
CA ILE A 128 -2.68 3.08 0.89
C ILE A 128 -1.81 1.85 1.13
N SER A 129 -1.22 1.78 2.31
CA SER A 129 -0.37 0.63 2.68
C SER A 129 -1.17 -0.66 2.69
N ILE A 130 -0.51 -1.79 2.54
CA ILE A 130 -1.05 -3.16 2.56
C ILE A 130 -1.89 -3.47 1.32
N ILE A 131 -2.97 -2.74 1.06
CA ILE A 131 -3.85 -2.99 -0.10
C ILE A 131 -3.11 -2.69 -1.40
N ILE A 132 -2.38 -1.55 -1.45
CA ILE A 132 -1.39 -1.32 -2.50
C ILE A 132 -0.06 -1.84 -1.92
N PRO A 133 0.42 -3.00 -2.36
CA PRO A 133 1.38 -3.79 -1.58
C PRO A 133 2.82 -3.35 -1.77
N CYS A 134 3.16 -2.14 -1.35
CA CYS A 134 4.53 -1.65 -1.44
C CYS A 134 5.52 -2.47 -0.58
N HIS A 135 5.04 -3.20 0.40
CA HIS A 135 5.86 -4.10 1.20
C HIS A 135 6.40 -5.29 0.39
N ARG A 136 5.82 -5.59 -0.79
CA ARG A 136 6.28 -6.68 -1.66
C ARG A 136 7.46 -6.28 -2.54
N VAL A 137 7.95 -5.05 -2.42
CA VAL A 137 9.13 -4.59 -3.14
C VAL A 137 10.32 -4.65 -2.19
N VAL A 138 11.36 -5.38 -2.58
CA VAL A 138 12.56 -5.59 -1.77
C VAL A 138 13.79 -5.17 -2.55
N GLY A 139 14.93 -5.09 -1.85
CA GLY A 139 16.21 -4.79 -2.49
C GLY A 139 16.72 -5.97 -3.31
N THR A 140 17.79 -5.78 -4.08
CA THR A 140 18.36 -6.74 -5.02
C THR A 140 18.65 -8.02 -4.25
N ASN A 141 19.01 -8.46 -3.44
CA ASN A 141 19.27 -9.75 -2.78
C ASN A 141 18.15 -10.18 -1.85
N GLY A 142 16.95 -9.64 -2.04
CA GLY A 142 15.85 -9.89 -1.13
C GLY A 142 15.96 -9.11 0.17
N SER A 143 16.89 -8.14 0.26
CA SER A 143 17.06 -7.36 1.48
C SER A 143 15.85 -6.48 1.74
N LEU A 144 15.45 -6.38 3.01
CA LEU A 144 14.33 -5.54 3.41
C LEU A 144 14.83 -4.11 3.58
N THR A 145 14.59 -3.29 2.55
CA THR A 145 14.96 -1.89 2.55
C THR A 145 13.73 -1.02 2.40
N GLY A 146 13.71 0.11 3.09
CA GLY A 146 12.72 1.15 2.87
C GLY A 146 11.26 0.72 2.98
N TYR A 147 10.63 1.00 4.09
CA TYR A 147 9.18 0.88 4.25
C TYR A 147 8.72 2.00 5.17
N ALA A 148 7.72 2.77 4.75
CA ALA A 148 7.24 3.90 5.55
C ALA A 148 6.76 3.46 6.93
N GLY A 149 6.16 2.28 7.04
CA GLY A 149 5.72 1.71 8.31
C GLY A 149 6.84 1.12 9.16
N GLY A 150 8.06 1.00 8.61
CA GLY A 150 9.21 0.40 9.29
C GLY A 150 9.48 -1.03 8.84
N ILE A 151 10.76 -1.41 8.90
CA ILE A 151 11.20 -2.71 8.40
C ILE A 151 10.58 -3.88 9.16
N ASP A 152 10.34 -3.71 10.46
CA ASP A 152 9.69 -4.75 11.27
C ASP A 152 8.28 -5.07 10.76
N LYS A 153 7.50 -4.05 10.41
CA LYS A 153 6.17 -4.26 9.84
C LYS A 153 6.25 -4.88 8.45
N LYS A 154 7.20 -4.44 7.63
CA LYS A 154 7.42 -5.03 6.31
C LYS A 154 7.70 -6.52 6.42
N ALA A 155 8.61 -6.92 7.30
CA ALA A 155 8.94 -8.32 7.53
C ALA A 155 7.71 -9.10 8.03
N ALA A 156 6.93 -8.52 8.94
CA ALA A 156 5.74 -9.17 9.47
C ALA A 156 4.67 -9.40 8.40
N LEU A 157 4.45 -8.41 7.54
CA LEU A 157 3.49 -8.54 6.43
C LEU A 157 3.92 -9.63 5.45
N LEU A 158 5.20 -9.66 5.08
CA LEU A 158 5.71 -10.68 4.18
C LEU A 158 5.60 -12.09 4.79
N ARG A 159 5.89 -12.25 6.09
CA ARG A 159 5.72 -13.54 6.77
C ARG A 159 4.27 -13.97 6.80
N LEU A 160 3.36 -13.05 7.08
CA LEU A 160 1.92 -13.34 7.09
C LEU A 160 1.48 -13.84 5.71
N GLU A 161 1.90 -13.18 4.64
CA GLU A 161 1.52 -13.55 3.29
C GLU A 161 2.11 -14.89 2.85
N MET A 162 3.30 -15.22 3.30
CA MET A 162 3.87 -16.54 3.01
C MET A 162 3.02 -17.67 3.60
N LYS A 163 2.38 -17.45 4.73
CA LYS A 163 1.49 -18.44 5.34
C LYS A 163 0.19 -18.58 4.55
N MET A 164 -0.25 -17.53 3.89
CA MET A 164 -1.48 -17.56 3.10
C MET A 164 -1.36 -18.42 1.84
N THR A 165 -0.15 -18.59 1.32
CA THR A 165 0.10 -19.32 0.07
C THR A 165 0.32 -20.82 0.27
N ARG A 166 0.20 -21.30 1.48
CA ARG A 166 0.33 -22.72 1.81
C ARG A 166 -1.00 -23.44 1.80
#